data_bfb2a5d7a081ac94463ff24c259f788a
#
_entry.id   bfb2a5d7a081ac94463ff24c259f788a
#
_cell.length_a   1.000
_cell.length_b   1.000
_cell.length_c   1.000
_cell.angle_alpha   90.00
_cell.angle_beta   90.00
_cell.angle_gamma   90.00
#
_symmetry.space_group_name_H-M   'P 1'
#
loop_
_entity.id
_entity.type
_entity.pdbx_description
1 polymer ?
#
loop_
_entity_poly.entity_id
_entity_poly.type
_entity_poly.pdbx_seq_one_letter_code
_entity_poly.pdbx_strand_id
1 'polypeptide(L)'
;VLRDDQWTAIEALVVQRRRALVVQRTGWGKSAVYFIAAKLLREQGRGATVIVSPLLALMRNQVAAAQRAGVHAATINSGNVTEWDDIHRRVAAGELDVLLVSPERLNNPEFRDNVLPALAADAGLVVVDEAHCVSDWGHDFRPDYRRIRTLVAELGSDTPVLATTATANDRVVDDVAAQLGVGGADTLVLRGGLDRESLHLSVVQIPGPAQRAAWIAAQLDSLEGSGIIYTLTVAGARDLAALLRDLGHDVAAYTGATDPAEREQLESDLLGNRVKALVATSALGMGFDKPDLGFVIHLGAPASPIAYYQQVGRAGRSTASAQVILLPGAEDRDIWAYFASVAFPSEALVRKVIDVLEPQRAQSTAALEPLVDLGRSRLEMVLKVLDVDGAVRRVKGGWVATGQPWAYDEQRYRKLDDARRSEQRAMLDYQTTAECRMAFLRRQLDDPELVGGEACGRCDNCAGARYSGQVDSSTVDAAQERLQRPGAELSPRRQWPTGMAKLGIELSGRISDGPAQGRVIGRLTDLGWGTRLRRLLAEPDQPVPADVLNAAVAVLAAWGWETRPVAVMGLDSNTH
;
A
#
# COMPACT_ATOMS: atom_id res chain seq x y z
N VAL A 1 30.66 -8.66 6.74
CA VAL A 1 30.52 -9.61 7.87
C VAL A 1 29.03 -9.75 8.14
N LEU A 2 28.56 -11.00 8.31
CA LEU A 2 27.17 -11.27 8.70
C LEU A 2 26.98 -10.92 10.19
N ARG A 3 25.76 -10.52 10.54
CA ARG A 3 25.32 -10.35 11.93
C ARG A 3 24.98 -11.72 12.54
N ASP A 4 25.06 -11.86 13.84
CA ASP A 4 24.79 -13.13 14.54
C ASP A 4 23.38 -13.68 14.22
N ASP A 5 22.35 -12.84 14.25
CA ASP A 5 20.98 -13.23 13.89
C ASP A 5 20.84 -13.63 12.41
N GLN A 6 21.60 -13.00 11.49
CA GLN A 6 21.61 -13.41 10.09
C GLN A 6 22.21 -14.82 9.96
N TRP A 7 23.31 -15.08 10.67
CA TRP A 7 23.91 -16.40 10.70
C TRP A 7 22.97 -17.45 11.29
N THR A 8 22.36 -17.16 12.44
CA THR A 8 21.39 -18.04 13.09
C THR A 8 20.23 -18.39 12.16
N ALA A 9 19.68 -17.40 11.42
CA ALA A 9 18.64 -17.64 10.45
C ALA A 9 19.11 -18.54 9.29
N ILE A 10 20.31 -18.29 8.74
CA ILE A 10 20.88 -19.09 7.65
C ILE A 10 21.14 -20.52 8.11
N GLU A 11 21.70 -20.72 9.29
CA GLU A 11 21.93 -22.05 9.87
C GLU A 11 20.63 -22.82 10.07
N ALA A 12 19.60 -22.17 10.62
CA ALA A 12 18.28 -22.79 10.80
C ALA A 12 17.68 -23.27 9.46
N LEU A 13 17.84 -22.49 8.39
CA LEU A 13 17.31 -22.83 7.05
C LEU A 13 18.17 -23.88 6.35
N VAL A 14 19.50 -23.74 6.34
CA VAL A 14 20.40 -24.54 5.50
C VAL A 14 20.79 -25.85 6.15
N VAL A 15 21.05 -25.83 7.45
CA VAL A 15 21.52 -27.00 8.20
C VAL A 15 20.37 -27.73 8.88
N GLN A 16 19.53 -26.99 9.63
CA GLN A 16 18.47 -27.58 10.44
C GLN A 16 17.17 -27.80 9.68
N ARG A 17 17.02 -27.23 8.46
CA ARG A 17 15.82 -27.34 7.61
C ARG A 17 14.55 -26.88 8.33
N ARG A 18 14.67 -25.87 9.18
CA ARG A 18 13.56 -25.34 9.98
C ARG A 18 12.80 -24.25 9.24
N ARG A 19 11.61 -23.96 9.75
CA ARG A 19 10.85 -22.74 9.44
C ARG A 19 11.32 -21.61 10.33
N ALA A 20 11.50 -20.41 9.76
CA ALA A 20 11.95 -19.24 10.49
C ALA A 20 11.12 -18.00 10.13
N LEU A 21 10.89 -17.16 11.14
CA LEU A 21 10.30 -15.83 10.99
C LEU A 21 11.32 -14.80 11.49
N VAL A 22 11.76 -13.92 10.60
CA VAL A 22 12.74 -12.86 10.90
C VAL A 22 12.03 -11.52 10.91
N VAL A 23 11.88 -10.92 12.10
CA VAL A 23 11.31 -9.60 12.33
C VAL A 23 12.43 -8.62 12.65
N GLN A 24 12.84 -7.85 11.65
CA GLN A 24 14.00 -6.97 11.76
C GLN A 24 13.75 -5.66 11.00
N ARG A 25 14.22 -4.54 11.53
CA ARG A 25 14.08 -3.21 10.94
C ARG A 25 14.49 -3.17 9.47
N THR A 26 13.94 -2.20 8.72
CA THR A 26 14.37 -1.93 7.35
C THR A 26 15.87 -1.60 7.31
N GLY A 27 16.59 -2.07 6.28
CA GLY A 27 18.03 -1.87 6.15
C GLY A 27 18.91 -2.83 6.98
N TRP A 28 18.33 -3.77 7.75
CA TRP A 28 19.08 -4.78 8.51
C TRP A 28 19.79 -5.83 7.61
N GLY A 29 19.31 -6.01 6.39
CA GLY A 29 19.89 -6.97 5.45
C GLY A 29 19.14 -8.31 5.40
N LYS A 30 17.80 -8.30 5.56
CA LYS A 30 16.95 -9.50 5.41
C LYS A 30 17.21 -10.23 4.10
N SER A 31 17.42 -9.48 3.00
CA SER A 31 17.69 -10.06 1.68
C SER A 31 18.97 -10.89 1.61
N ALA A 32 19.99 -10.54 2.37
CA ALA A 32 21.22 -11.31 2.43
C ALA A 32 20.98 -12.73 3.00
N VAL A 33 20.07 -12.85 3.99
CA VAL A 33 19.75 -14.15 4.60
C VAL A 33 19.25 -15.12 3.54
N TYR A 34 18.21 -14.71 2.77
CA TYR A 34 17.62 -15.64 1.81
C TYR A 34 18.46 -15.85 0.55
N PHE A 35 19.24 -14.87 0.07
CA PHE A 35 20.12 -15.10 -1.07
C PHE A 35 21.31 -16.01 -0.73
N ILE A 36 21.90 -15.87 0.46
CA ILE A 36 22.95 -16.77 0.92
C ILE A 36 22.40 -18.18 1.15
N ALA A 37 21.24 -18.29 1.82
CA ALA A 37 20.60 -19.58 2.04
C ALA A 37 20.25 -20.27 0.71
N ALA A 38 19.70 -19.52 -0.27
CA ALA A 38 19.40 -20.00 -1.60
C ALA A 38 20.64 -20.61 -2.28
N LYS A 39 21.75 -19.88 -2.27
CA LYS A 39 23.00 -20.34 -2.89
C LYS A 39 23.55 -21.60 -2.21
N LEU A 40 23.63 -21.62 -0.89
CA LEU A 40 24.10 -22.78 -0.15
C LEU A 40 23.22 -24.03 -0.38
N LEU A 41 21.89 -23.85 -0.47
CA LEU A 41 20.98 -24.95 -0.75
C LEU A 41 21.13 -25.48 -2.18
N ARG A 42 21.36 -24.58 -3.16
CA ARG A 42 21.69 -24.98 -4.54
C ARG A 42 22.99 -25.78 -4.62
N GLU A 43 24.04 -25.39 -3.92
CA GLU A 43 25.30 -26.13 -3.82
C GLU A 43 25.12 -27.52 -3.18
N GLN A 44 24.09 -27.71 -2.35
CA GLN A 44 23.70 -29.00 -1.80
C GLN A 44 22.79 -29.81 -2.74
N GLY A 45 22.56 -29.37 -3.98
CA GLY A 45 21.75 -30.06 -4.97
C GLY A 45 20.22 -29.87 -4.78
N ARG A 46 19.79 -28.88 -3.99
CA ARG A 46 18.37 -28.58 -3.81
C ARG A 46 17.83 -27.77 -4.98
N GLY A 47 16.52 -27.77 -5.17
CA GLY A 47 15.81 -27.00 -6.19
C GLY A 47 15.91 -25.47 -5.99
N ALA A 48 15.29 -24.72 -6.86
CA ALA A 48 15.29 -23.26 -6.79
C ALA A 48 14.58 -22.73 -5.53
N THR A 49 15.01 -21.56 -5.04
CA THR A 49 14.30 -20.83 -4.01
C THR A 49 13.12 -20.06 -4.60
N VAL A 50 11.93 -20.23 -4.03
CA VAL A 50 10.72 -19.48 -4.41
C VAL A 50 10.52 -18.34 -3.42
N ILE A 51 10.54 -17.09 -3.90
CA ILE A 51 10.29 -15.91 -3.07
C ILE A 51 8.93 -15.31 -3.44
N VAL A 52 7.98 -15.32 -2.50
CA VAL A 52 6.72 -14.59 -2.64
C VAL A 52 6.93 -13.17 -2.15
N SER A 53 6.77 -12.19 -3.05
CA SER A 53 7.03 -10.77 -2.78
C SER A 53 5.89 -9.89 -3.30
N PRO A 54 5.39 -8.88 -2.52
CA PRO A 54 4.10 -8.24 -2.77
C PRO A 54 4.09 -7.20 -3.89
N LEU A 55 5.24 -6.73 -4.35
CA LEU A 55 5.32 -5.57 -5.25
C LEU A 55 6.33 -5.77 -6.37
N LEU A 56 5.93 -5.38 -7.59
CA LEU A 56 6.77 -5.47 -8.79
C LEU A 56 8.08 -4.65 -8.65
N ALA A 57 8.02 -3.45 -8.07
CA ALA A 57 9.20 -2.62 -7.83
C ALA A 57 10.19 -3.31 -6.87
N LEU A 58 9.67 -3.94 -5.79
CA LEU A 58 10.48 -4.70 -4.85
C LEU A 58 11.15 -5.89 -5.54
N MET A 59 10.38 -6.64 -6.35
CA MET A 59 10.90 -7.79 -7.10
C MET A 59 12.02 -7.38 -8.06
N ARG A 60 11.90 -6.26 -8.78
CA ARG A 60 12.96 -5.73 -9.64
C ARG A 60 14.24 -5.42 -8.87
N ASN A 61 14.09 -4.72 -7.74
CA ASN A 61 15.22 -4.40 -6.86
C ASN A 61 15.89 -5.65 -6.28
N GLN A 62 15.09 -6.67 -5.95
CA GLN A 62 15.57 -7.97 -5.46
C GLN A 62 16.33 -8.73 -6.55
N VAL A 63 15.86 -8.75 -7.81
CA VAL A 63 16.59 -9.35 -8.94
C VAL A 63 17.94 -8.65 -9.13
N ALA A 64 17.97 -7.31 -9.16
CA ALA A 64 19.21 -6.56 -9.30
C ALA A 64 20.17 -6.82 -8.13
N ALA A 65 19.66 -6.98 -6.91
CA ALA A 65 20.47 -7.33 -5.73
C ALA A 65 21.00 -8.77 -5.81
N ALA A 66 20.17 -9.73 -6.25
CA ALA A 66 20.57 -11.12 -6.48
C ALA A 66 21.70 -11.21 -7.51
N GLN A 67 21.58 -10.53 -8.66
CA GLN A 67 22.61 -10.49 -9.70
C GLN A 67 23.96 -9.96 -9.17
N ARG A 68 23.92 -8.87 -8.36
CA ARG A 68 25.16 -8.36 -7.72
C ARG A 68 25.78 -9.36 -6.74
N ALA A 69 24.98 -10.23 -6.15
CA ALA A 69 25.43 -11.30 -5.26
C ALA A 69 25.83 -12.59 -5.99
N GLY A 70 25.81 -12.61 -7.33
CA GLY A 70 26.10 -13.80 -8.14
C GLY A 70 25.02 -14.88 -8.03
N VAL A 71 23.76 -14.48 -7.80
CA VAL A 71 22.59 -15.35 -7.74
C VAL A 71 21.74 -15.14 -9.00
N HIS A 72 21.44 -16.22 -9.73
CA HIS A 72 20.60 -16.17 -10.94
C HIS A 72 19.13 -16.11 -10.54
N ALA A 73 18.51 -14.95 -10.71
CA ALA A 73 17.12 -14.71 -10.33
C ALA A 73 16.26 -14.29 -11.52
N ALA A 74 14.99 -14.74 -11.52
CA ALA A 74 13.97 -14.29 -12.45
C ALA A 74 12.67 -13.97 -11.73
N THR A 75 11.75 -13.24 -12.39
CA THR A 75 10.43 -12.89 -11.84
C THR A 75 9.31 -13.43 -12.70
N ILE A 76 8.22 -13.88 -12.05
CA ILE A 76 6.94 -14.19 -12.70
C ILE A 76 5.89 -13.24 -12.15
N ASN A 77 5.40 -12.33 -13.00
CA ASN A 77 4.42 -11.31 -12.63
C ASN A 77 3.51 -10.94 -13.81
N SER A 78 2.58 -10.00 -13.62
CA SER A 78 1.64 -9.59 -14.68
C SER A 78 2.27 -8.79 -15.82
N GLY A 79 3.47 -8.26 -15.63
CA GLY A 79 4.16 -7.43 -16.63
C GLY A 79 4.97 -8.24 -17.64
N ASN A 80 5.29 -9.52 -17.36
CA ASN A 80 6.16 -10.34 -18.21
C ASN A 80 5.54 -11.68 -18.63
N VAL A 81 4.25 -11.69 -18.94
CA VAL A 81 3.49 -12.92 -19.30
C VAL A 81 4.11 -13.69 -20.45
N THR A 82 4.71 -12.99 -21.43
CA THR A 82 5.35 -13.58 -22.61
C THR A 82 6.65 -14.33 -22.33
N GLU A 83 7.26 -14.11 -21.15
CA GLU A 83 8.53 -14.72 -20.76
C GLU A 83 8.35 -15.98 -19.88
N TRP A 84 7.13 -16.29 -19.45
CA TRP A 84 6.89 -17.34 -18.45
C TRP A 84 7.34 -18.71 -18.89
N ASP A 85 7.06 -19.10 -20.13
CA ASP A 85 7.46 -20.41 -20.66
C ASP A 85 8.98 -20.57 -20.69
N ASP A 86 9.70 -19.48 -20.99
CA ASP A 86 11.16 -19.46 -20.93
C ASP A 86 11.66 -19.59 -19.48
N ILE A 87 11.09 -18.83 -18.58
CA ILE A 87 11.44 -18.88 -17.15
C ILE A 87 11.19 -20.29 -16.58
N HIS A 88 10.06 -20.92 -16.92
CA HIS A 88 9.76 -22.28 -16.49
C HIS A 88 10.78 -23.29 -17.01
N ARG A 89 11.20 -23.17 -18.29
CA ARG A 89 12.25 -24.04 -18.85
C ARG A 89 13.58 -23.86 -18.12
N ARG A 90 13.96 -22.61 -17.82
CA ARG A 90 15.18 -22.29 -17.07
C ARG A 90 15.16 -22.79 -15.64
N VAL A 91 14.01 -22.74 -14.96
CA VAL A 91 13.83 -23.36 -13.62
C VAL A 91 14.03 -24.87 -13.72
N ALA A 92 13.36 -25.53 -14.68
CA ALA A 92 13.46 -26.99 -14.87
C ALA A 92 14.88 -27.44 -15.29
N ALA A 93 15.60 -26.60 -16.05
CA ALA A 93 17.00 -26.82 -16.41
C ALA A 93 18.00 -26.57 -15.27
N GLY A 94 17.53 -26.06 -14.12
CA GLY A 94 18.40 -25.74 -13.00
C GLY A 94 19.26 -24.47 -13.19
N GLU A 95 18.92 -23.62 -14.16
CA GLU A 95 19.66 -22.39 -14.50
C GLU A 95 19.34 -21.22 -13.57
N LEU A 96 18.27 -21.31 -12.79
CA LEU A 96 17.84 -20.28 -11.84
C LEU A 96 18.01 -20.75 -10.40
N ASP A 97 18.61 -19.90 -9.58
CA ASP A 97 18.74 -20.11 -8.15
C ASP A 97 17.50 -19.61 -7.39
N VAL A 98 16.90 -18.54 -7.90
CA VAL A 98 15.78 -17.84 -7.26
C VAL A 98 14.69 -17.51 -8.27
N LEU A 99 13.45 -17.84 -7.92
CA LEU A 99 12.24 -17.43 -8.64
C LEU A 99 11.39 -16.52 -7.74
N LEU A 100 11.20 -15.26 -8.15
CA LEU A 100 10.32 -14.33 -7.46
C LEU A 100 8.92 -14.40 -8.09
N VAL A 101 7.90 -14.56 -7.23
CA VAL A 101 6.51 -14.71 -7.64
C VAL A 101 5.66 -13.69 -6.90
N SER A 102 4.79 -12.97 -7.60
CA SER A 102 3.82 -12.10 -6.93
C SER A 102 2.68 -12.93 -6.31
N PRO A 103 2.13 -12.55 -5.16
CA PRO A 103 1.08 -13.30 -4.48
C PRO A 103 -0.19 -13.45 -5.32
N GLU A 104 -0.48 -12.49 -6.21
CA GLU A 104 -1.60 -12.60 -7.15
C GLU A 104 -1.45 -13.78 -8.11
N ARG A 105 -0.22 -14.25 -8.34
CA ARG A 105 0.05 -15.43 -9.17
C ARG A 105 -0.38 -16.72 -8.51
N LEU A 106 -0.29 -16.81 -7.20
CA LEU A 106 -0.77 -17.97 -6.45
C LEU A 106 -2.29 -18.17 -6.64
N ASN A 107 -3.02 -17.11 -6.99
CA ASN A 107 -4.45 -17.14 -7.32
C ASN A 107 -4.74 -17.23 -8.83
N ASN A 108 -3.73 -17.21 -9.70
CA ASN A 108 -3.94 -17.43 -11.12
C ASN A 108 -4.22 -18.92 -11.38
N PRO A 109 -5.36 -19.30 -12.03
CA PRO A 109 -5.74 -20.69 -12.20
C PRO A 109 -4.68 -21.52 -12.93
N GLU A 110 -4.10 -20.99 -13.99
CA GLU A 110 -3.09 -21.69 -14.79
C GLU A 110 -1.80 -21.92 -14.01
N PHE A 111 -1.33 -20.91 -13.29
CA PHE A 111 -0.15 -21.02 -12.45
C PHE A 111 -0.39 -21.95 -11.26
N ARG A 112 -1.53 -21.78 -10.57
CA ARG A 112 -1.91 -22.60 -9.39
C ARG A 112 -2.05 -24.08 -9.72
N ASP A 113 -2.73 -24.39 -10.84
CA ASP A 113 -3.12 -25.76 -11.15
C ASP A 113 -2.01 -26.51 -11.94
N ASN A 114 -1.14 -25.81 -12.68
CA ASN A 114 -0.15 -26.45 -13.57
C ASN A 114 1.32 -26.21 -13.15
N VAL A 115 1.63 -25.11 -12.47
CA VAL A 115 3.02 -24.72 -12.19
C VAL A 115 3.37 -24.86 -10.71
N LEU A 116 2.49 -24.39 -9.83
CA LEU A 116 2.73 -24.33 -8.41
C LEU A 116 3.02 -25.70 -7.78
N PRO A 117 2.33 -26.80 -8.13
CA PRO A 117 2.62 -28.12 -7.55
C PRO A 117 4.04 -28.62 -7.86
N ALA A 118 4.51 -28.42 -9.09
CA ALA A 118 5.87 -28.80 -9.49
C ALA A 118 6.92 -27.94 -8.78
N LEU A 119 6.68 -26.62 -8.68
CA LEU A 119 7.56 -25.69 -7.93
C LEU A 119 7.61 -26.04 -6.44
N ALA A 120 6.47 -26.38 -5.83
CA ALA A 120 6.42 -26.73 -4.42
C ALA A 120 7.16 -28.06 -4.13
N ALA A 121 7.03 -29.04 -5.02
CA ALA A 121 7.67 -30.35 -4.86
C ALA A 121 9.22 -30.27 -4.97
N ASP A 122 9.76 -29.36 -5.78
CA ASP A 122 11.19 -29.22 -6.03
C ASP A 122 11.83 -28.02 -5.31
N ALA A 123 11.06 -27.20 -4.59
CA ALA A 123 11.57 -26.01 -3.93
C ALA A 123 12.65 -26.32 -2.89
N GLY A 124 13.82 -25.72 -3.06
CA GLY A 124 14.90 -25.82 -2.07
C GLY A 124 14.66 -24.97 -0.82
N LEU A 125 13.95 -23.84 -0.99
CA LEU A 125 13.57 -22.90 0.06
C LEU A 125 12.34 -22.11 -0.43
N VAL A 126 11.40 -21.85 0.48
CA VAL A 126 10.33 -20.88 0.23
C VAL A 126 10.53 -19.67 1.12
N VAL A 127 10.48 -18.48 0.53
CA VAL A 127 10.59 -17.20 1.24
C VAL A 127 9.28 -16.42 1.09
N VAL A 128 8.74 -15.96 2.19
CA VAL A 128 7.60 -15.05 2.27
C VAL A 128 8.11 -13.68 2.72
N ASP A 129 8.33 -12.80 1.74
CA ASP A 129 8.76 -11.44 2.06
C ASP A 129 7.56 -10.56 2.40
N GLU A 130 7.77 -9.55 3.26
CA GLU A 130 6.71 -8.72 3.86
C GLU A 130 5.58 -9.57 4.48
N ALA A 131 5.98 -10.54 5.30
CA ALA A 131 5.09 -11.55 5.85
C ALA A 131 3.93 -10.99 6.70
N HIS A 132 4.02 -9.74 7.16
CA HIS A 132 2.89 -9.07 7.81
C HIS A 132 1.64 -8.97 6.91
N CYS A 133 1.80 -9.05 5.57
CA CYS A 133 0.68 -9.11 4.62
C CYS A 133 -0.13 -10.42 4.69
N VAL A 134 0.43 -11.48 5.28
CA VAL A 134 -0.26 -12.77 5.49
C VAL A 134 -1.29 -12.66 6.59
N SER A 135 -0.97 -11.87 7.63
CA SER A 135 -1.80 -11.72 8.81
C SER A 135 -3.01 -10.82 8.54
N ASP A 136 -4.18 -11.25 8.96
CA ASP A 136 -5.38 -10.41 8.98
C ASP A 136 -5.23 -9.16 9.86
N TRP A 137 -4.32 -9.22 10.84
CA TRP A 137 -3.98 -8.13 11.76
C TRP A 137 -2.90 -7.19 11.21
N GLY A 138 -2.28 -7.53 10.06
CA GLY A 138 -1.28 -6.70 9.42
C GLY A 138 -1.93 -5.43 8.85
N HIS A 139 -1.22 -4.31 8.95
CA HIS A 139 -1.67 -3.00 8.44
C HIS A 139 -1.84 -2.96 6.92
N ASP A 140 -1.27 -3.91 6.19
CA ASP A 140 -1.38 -4.07 4.72
C ASP A 140 -1.80 -5.51 4.36
N PHE A 141 -2.86 -6.00 5.00
CA PHE A 141 -3.40 -7.32 4.71
C PHE A 141 -3.80 -7.45 3.24
N ARG A 142 -3.35 -8.56 2.62
CA ARG A 142 -3.66 -8.90 1.22
C ARG A 142 -4.27 -10.29 1.14
N PRO A 143 -5.52 -10.44 0.68
CA PRO A 143 -6.16 -11.75 0.55
C PRO A 143 -5.33 -12.78 -0.22
N ASP A 144 -4.59 -12.31 -1.25
CA ASP A 144 -3.74 -13.16 -2.07
C ASP A 144 -2.64 -13.88 -1.26
N TYR A 145 -2.18 -13.30 -0.13
CA TYR A 145 -1.19 -13.90 0.76
C TYR A 145 -1.74 -15.09 1.57
N ARG A 146 -3.02 -15.19 1.81
CA ARG A 146 -3.61 -16.33 2.53
C ARG A 146 -3.37 -17.68 1.82
N ARG A 147 -3.16 -17.66 0.49
CA ARG A 147 -2.77 -18.84 -0.29
C ARG A 147 -1.38 -19.38 0.07
N ILE A 148 -0.53 -18.58 0.71
CA ILE A 148 0.78 -19.04 1.18
C ILE A 148 0.62 -20.20 2.16
N ARG A 149 -0.40 -20.19 3.02
CA ARG A 149 -0.69 -21.31 3.90
C ARG A 149 -0.91 -22.61 3.11
N THR A 150 -1.66 -22.56 1.99
CA THR A 150 -1.86 -23.72 1.11
C THR A 150 -0.54 -24.16 0.48
N LEU A 151 0.23 -23.19 -0.06
CA LEU A 151 1.57 -23.48 -0.60
C LEU A 151 2.46 -24.16 0.44
N VAL A 152 2.56 -23.58 1.66
CA VAL A 152 3.38 -24.14 2.75
C VAL A 152 2.91 -25.54 3.18
N ALA A 153 1.61 -25.83 3.07
CA ALA A 153 1.06 -27.15 3.37
C ALA A 153 1.40 -28.22 2.30
N GLU A 154 1.66 -27.80 1.07
CA GLU A 154 2.02 -28.68 -0.06
C GLU A 154 3.53 -28.96 -0.14
N LEU A 155 4.36 -28.22 0.64
CA LEU A 155 5.80 -28.42 0.67
C LEU A 155 6.20 -29.76 1.31
N GLY A 156 7.32 -30.30 0.87
CA GLY A 156 7.97 -31.43 1.55
C GLY A 156 8.32 -31.09 2.99
N SER A 157 8.30 -32.10 3.85
CA SER A 157 8.53 -31.94 5.30
C SER A 157 9.91 -31.35 5.64
N ASP A 158 10.89 -31.49 4.76
CA ASP A 158 12.27 -31.01 4.88
C ASP A 158 12.54 -29.73 4.07
N THR A 159 11.52 -29.10 3.46
CA THR A 159 11.66 -27.83 2.77
C THR A 159 11.61 -26.69 3.79
N PRO A 160 12.71 -25.94 3.97
CA PRO A 160 12.74 -24.80 4.88
C PRO A 160 11.85 -23.68 4.37
N VAL A 161 11.27 -22.91 5.29
CA VAL A 161 10.46 -21.73 4.97
C VAL A 161 10.98 -20.54 5.76
N LEU A 162 11.23 -19.43 5.09
CA LEU A 162 11.62 -18.17 5.72
C LEU A 162 10.51 -17.13 5.51
N ALA A 163 9.99 -16.58 6.58
CA ALA A 163 9.19 -15.35 6.53
C ALA A 163 10.01 -14.16 7.00
N THR A 164 9.91 -13.03 6.30
CA THR A 164 10.60 -11.80 6.68
C THR A 164 9.65 -10.62 6.73
N THR A 165 9.81 -9.77 7.74
CA THR A 165 9.08 -8.50 7.84
C THR A 165 9.87 -7.46 8.64
N ALA A 166 9.53 -6.18 8.45
CA ALA A 166 10.09 -5.09 9.24
C ALA A 166 9.10 -4.52 10.26
N THR A 167 7.82 -4.83 10.14
CA THR A 167 6.73 -4.19 10.87
C THR A 167 5.71 -5.23 11.33
N ALA A 168 6.02 -5.90 12.44
CA ALA A 168 5.10 -6.84 13.06
C ALA A 168 5.16 -6.69 14.59
N ASN A 169 4.01 -6.45 15.19
CA ASN A 169 3.82 -6.55 16.63
C ASN A 169 3.61 -8.03 17.04
N ASP A 170 3.55 -8.33 18.34
CA ASP A 170 3.43 -9.69 18.85
C ASP A 170 2.26 -10.45 18.22
N ARG A 171 1.11 -9.81 18.09
CA ARG A 171 -0.09 -10.42 17.48
C ARG A 171 0.15 -10.87 16.03
N VAL A 172 0.81 -10.02 15.23
CA VAL A 172 1.16 -10.35 13.83
C VAL A 172 2.22 -11.44 13.78
N VAL A 173 3.19 -11.40 14.68
CA VAL A 173 4.25 -12.44 14.81
C VAL A 173 3.63 -13.80 15.10
N ASP A 174 2.75 -13.87 16.11
CA ASP A 174 2.09 -15.11 16.51
C ASP A 174 1.22 -15.69 15.38
N ASP A 175 0.45 -14.83 14.70
CA ASP A 175 -0.41 -15.23 13.59
C ASP A 175 0.42 -15.75 12.39
N VAL A 176 1.48 -15.04 12.01
CA VAL A 176 2.38 -15.48 10.93
C VAL A 176 3.08 -16.77 11.31
N ALA A 177 3.60 -16.91 12.53
CA ALA A 177 4.26 -18.11 12.99
C ALA A 177 3.30 -19.32 13.00
N ALA A 178 2.05 -19.12 13.42
CA ALA A 178 1.02 -20.16 13.38
C ALA A 178 0.66 -20.56 11.94
N GLN A 179 0.60 -19.61 11.01
CA GLN A 179 0.34 -19.90 9.60
C GLN A 179 1.50 -20.62 8.90
N LEU A 180 2.74 -20.35 9.32
CA LEU A 180 3.91 -21.10 8.86
C LEU A 180 4.02 -22.48 9.50
N GLY A 181 3.55 -22.63 10.74
CA GLY A 181 3.60 -23.87 11.54
C GLY A 181 2.64 -24.99 11.08
N VAL A 182 2.23 -25.01 9.82
CA VAL A 182 1.33 -26.05 9.27
C VAL A 182 1.91 -27.44 9.52
N GLY A 183 1.08 -28.36 10.05
CA GLY A 183 1.49 -29.71 10.38
C GLY A 183 2.23 -29.85 11.72
N GLY A 184 2.19 -28.81 12.60
CA GLY A 184 2.82 -28.84 13.92
C GLY A 184 4.32 -28.55 13.92
N ALA A 185 4.87 -28.02 12.81
CA ALA A 185 6.27 -27.62 12.74
C ALA A 185 6.51 -26.38 13.61
N ASP A 186 7.53 -26.42 14.47
CA ASP A 186 7.96 -25.28 15.27
C ASP A 186 8.65 -24.23 14.41
N THR A 187 8.23 -22.97 14.51
CA THR A 187 8.79 -21.85 13.77
C THR A 187 9.79 -21.10 14.65
N LEU A 188 11.05 -21.01 14.22
CA LEU A 188 12.05 -20.18 14.86
C LEU A 188 11.70 -18.71 14.65
N VAL A 189 11.46 -17.95 15.71
CA VAL A 189 11.19 -16.51 15.65
C VAL A 189 12.44 -15.74 16.10
N LEU A 190 12.99 -14.92 15.19
CA LEU A 190 14.11 -14.02 15.45
C LEU A 190 13.63 -12.58 15.37
N ARG A 191 13.67 -11.87 16.49
CA ARG A 191 13.26 -10.47 16.61
C ARG A 191 14.43 -9.65 17.14
N GLY A 192 14.73 -8.55 16.45
CA GLY A 192 15.73 -7.59 16.92
C GLY A 192 15.16 -6.21 17.17
N GLY A 193 16.01 -5.34 17.66
CA GLY A 193 15.66 -3.97 17.99
C GLY A 193 15.23 -3.14 16.79
N LEU A 194 14.22 -2.30 17.04
CA LEU A 194 13.60 -1.44 16.04
C LEU A 194 14.10 0.01 16.12
N ASP A 195 15.04 0.34 17.01
CA ASP A 195 15.59 1.69 17.07
C ASP A 195 16.31 2.07 15.76
N ARG A 196 16.13 3.30 15.35
CA ARG A 196 16.70 3.89 14.14
C ARG A 196 17.42 5.18 14.52
N GLU A 197 18.71 5.04 14.88
CA GLU A 197 19.56 6.13 15.40
C GLU A 197 19.66 7.35 14.48
N SER A 198 19.51 7.17 13.18
CA SER A 198 19.54 8.24 12.17
C SER A 198 18.27 9.10 12.12
N LEU A 199 17.14 8.66 12.70
CA LEU A 199 15.86 9.35 12.54
C LEU A 199 15.63 10.41 13.62
N HIS A 200 15.37 11.64 13.20
CA HIS A 200 14.96 12.76 14.03
C HIS A 200 13.46 13.01 13.85
N LEU A 201 12.66 12.48 14.78
CA LEU A 201 11.20 12.54 14.71
C LEU A 201 10.69 13.86 15.28
N SER A 202 9.81 14.53 14.56
CA SER A 202 9.15 15.78 14.98
C SER A 202 7.67 15.77 14.60
N VAL A 203 6.82 16.32 15.46
CA VAL A 203 5.41 16.59 15.17
C VAL A 203 5.17 18.09 15.26
N VAL A 204 4.69 18.69 14.16
CA VAL A 204 4.45 20.13 14.09
C VAL A 204 2.95 20.35 13.91
N GLN A 205 2.32 20.94 14.91
CA GLN A 205 0.88 21.25 14.91
C GLN A 205 0.64 22.57 14.16
N ILE A 206 0.02 22.47 12.98
CA ILE A 206 -0.34 23.62 12.14
C ILE A 206 -1.80 23.49 11.73
N PRO A 207 -2.65 24.50 12.05
CA PRO A 207 -4.05 24.46 11.69
C PRO A 207 -4.21 24.66 10.17
N GLY A 208 -5.14 23.93 9.57
CA GLY A 208 -5.52 24.09 8.18
C GLY A 208 -4.55 23.53 7.13
N PRO A 209 -5.08 22.99 6.03
CA PRO A 209 -4.27 22.33 5.00
C PRO A 209 -3.40 23.32 4.20
N ALA A 210 -3.87 24.55 3.94
CA ALA A 210 -3.09 25.56 3.22
C ALA A 210 -1.86 26.01 4.02
N GLN A 211 -2.00 26.21 5.33
CA GLN A 211 -0.89 26.57 6.20
C GLN A 211 0.16 25.47 6.29
N ARG A 212 -0.28 24.18 6.40
CA ARG A 212 0.64 23.05 6.38
C ARG A 212 1.36 22.92 5.04
N ALA A 213 0.66 23.11 3.92
CA ALA A 213 1.27 23.08 2.59
C ALA A 213 2.27 24.22 2.39
N ALA A 214 1.93 25.44 2.82
CA ALA A 214 2.82 26.60 2.83
C ALA A 214 4.06 26.38 3.71
N TRP A 215 3.88 25.75 4.88
CA TRP A 215 4.98 25.39 5.76
C TRP A 215 5.94 24.40 5.08
N ILE A 216 5.42 23.39 4.40
CA ILE A 216 6.26 22.44 3.63
C ILE A 216 7.09 23.21 2.59
N ALA A 217 6.46 24.10 1.81
CA ALA A 217 7.16 24.90 0.81
C ALA A 217 8.29 25.72 1.44
N ALA A 218 8.03 26.39 2.57
CA ALA A 218 9.03 27.20 3.26
C ALA A 218 10.20 26.39 3.83
N GLN A 219 9.97 25.13 4.22
CA GLN A 219 11.02 24.30 4.83
C GLN A 219 11.80 23.45 3.81
N LEU A 220 11.24 23.19 2.64
CA LEU A 220 11.74 22.16 1.72
C LEU A 220 13.20 22.39 1.29
N ASP A 221 13.60 23.63 1.06
CA ASP A 221 14.96 23.96 0.65
C ASP A 221 15.98 23.84 1.79
N SER A 222 15.53 23.97 3.05
CA SER A 222 16.38 23.83 4.24
C SER A 222 16.68 22.37 4.60
N LEU A 223 15.90 21.43 4.08
CA LEU A 223 16.08 20.01 4.33
C LEU A 223 17.20 19.45 3.44
N GLU A 224 18.13 18.73 4.04
CA GLU A 224 19.27 18.15 3.32
C GLU A 224 18.84 16.96 2.45
N GLY A 225 19.46 16.84 1.28
CA GLY A 225 19.24 15.76 0.33
C GLY A 225 17.87 15.80 -0.35
N SER A 226 17.43 14.65 -0.80
CA SER A 226 16.09 14.43 -1.36
C SER A 226 15.21 13.65 -0.38
N GLY A 227 13.89 13.72 -0.57
CA GLY A 227 12.95 13.10 0.37
C GLY A 227 11.63 12.63 -0.23
N ILE A 228 10.76 12.18 0.64
CA ILE A 228 9.38 11.79 0.31
C ILE A 228 8.43 12.63 1.16
N ILE A 229 7.39 13.16 0.52
CA ILE A 229 6.29 13.85 1.19
C ILE A 229 5.04 12.97 1.06
N TYR A 230 4.64 12.31 2.13
CA TYR A 230 3.46 11.46 2.13
C TYR A 230 2.18 12.28 2.33
N THR A 231 1.15 11.91 1.58
CA THR A 231 -0.21 12.41 1.74
C THR A 231 -1.20 11.25 1.85
N LEU A 232 -2.34 11.48 2.46
CA LEU A 232 -3.35 10.45 2.67
C LEU A 232 -4.15 10.10 1.40
N THR A 233 -4.20 11.02 0.43
CA THR A 233 -5.05 10.86 -0.76
C THR A 233 -4.30 11.17 -2.05
N VAL A 234 -4.75 10.57 -3.16
CA VAL A 234 -4.22 10.85 -4.50
C VAL A 234 -4.41 12.32 -4.89
N ALA A 235 -5.57 12.91 -4.54
CA ALA A 235 -5.83 14.31 -4.79
C ALA A 235 -4.84 15.19 -4.00
N GLY A 236 -4.66 14.91 -2.70
CA GLY A 236 -3.70 15.64 -1.87
C GLY A 236 -2.27 15.58 -2.41
N ALA A 237 -1.84 14.43 -2.95
CA ALA A 237 -0.51 14.31 -3.55
C ALA A 237 -0.37 15.21 -4.79
N ARG A 238 -1.37 15.24 -5.65
CA ARG A 238 -1.39 16.06 -6.87
C ARG A 238 -1.46 17.54 -6.56
N ASP A 239 -2.34 17.93 -5.63
CA ASP A 239 -2.54 19.33 -5.23
C ASP A 239 -1.28 19.90 -4.61
N LEU A 240 -0.66 19.17 -3.67
CA LEU A 240 0.57 19.59 -3.03
C LEU A 240 1.74 19.66 -4.02
N ALA A 241 1.92 18.65 -4.87
CA ALA A 241 2.98 18.67 -5.88
C ALA A 241 2.81 19.83 -6.88
N ALA A 242 1.57 20.15 -7.28
CA ALA A 242 1.29 21.29 -8.14
C ALA A 242 1.63 22.62 -7.43
N LEU A 243 1.20 22.79 -6.18
CA LEU A 243 1.52 23.98 -5.39
C LEU A 243 3.03 24.16 -5.23
N LEU A 244 3.76 23.12 -4.84
CA LEU A 244 5.21 23.20 -4.63
C LEU A 244 5.96 23.53 -5.93
N ARG A 245 5.53 23.01 -7.08
CA ARG A 245 6.10 23.38 -8.39
C ARG A 245 5.81 24.82 -8.77
N ASP A 246 4.59 25.31 -8.52
CA ASP A 246 4.24 26.71 -8.76
C ASP A 246 5.08 27.65 -7.90
N LEU A 247 5.55 27.19 -6.74
CA LEU A 247 6.49 27.90 -5.85
C LEU A 247 7.98 27.66 -6.18
N GLY A 248 8.28 26.95 -7.26
CA GLY A 248 9.64 26.79 -7.79
C GLY A 248 10.39 25.53 -7.30
N HIS A 249 9.76 24.64 -6.55
CA HIS A 249 10.41 23.41 -6.09
C HIS A 249 10.35 22.29 -7.13
N ASP A 250 11.43 21.54 -7.27
CA ASP A 250 11.52 20.40 -8.17
C ASP A 250 10.95 19.14 -7.49
N VAL A 251 9.64 18.96 -7.63
CA VAL A 251 8.89 17.84 -7.04
C VAL A 251 7.91 17.23 -8.04
N ALA A 252 7.59 15.96 -7.85
CA ALA A 252 6.61 15.26 -8.68
C ALA A 252 5.61 14.46 -7.82
N ALA A 253 4.38 14.29 -8.33
CA ALA A 253 3.37 13.45 -7.68
C ALA A 253 3.56 11.98 -8.05
N TYR A 254 3.59 11.09 -7.06
CA TYR A 254 3.68 9.64 -7.22
C TYR A 254 2.50 8.94 -6.53
N THR A 255 1.62 8.34 -7.31
CA THR A 255 0.39 7.72 -6.79
C THR A 255 0.11 6.38 -7.46
N GLY A 256 -0.84 5.61 -6.91
CA GLY A 256 -1.31 4.39 -7.56
C GLY A 256 -1.95 4.60 -8.94
N ALA A 257 -2.38 5.83 -9.25
CA ALA A 257 -2.96 6.21 -10.54
C ALA A 257 -1.91 6.73 -11.55
N THR A 258 -0.64 6.87 -11.16
CA THR A 258 0.47 7.25 -12.04
C THR A 258 0.81 6.06 -12.97
N ASP A 259 1.07 6.34 -14.24
CA ASP A 259 1.45 5.32 -15.23
C ASP A 259 2.67 4.51 -14.77
N PRO A 260 2.73 3.19 -15.03
CA PRO A 260 3.85 2.36 -14.59
C PRO A 260 5.22 2.82 -15.10
N ALA A 261 5.33 3.25 -16.36
CA ALA A 261 6.59 3.74 -16.91
C ALA A 261 7.00 5.07 -16.29
N GLU A 262 6.03 5.97 -16.07
CA GLU A 262 6.26 7.23 -15.35
C GLU A 262 6.70 6.97 -13.90
N ARG A 263 6.12 5.98 -13.21
CA ARG A 263 6.57 5.60 -11.85
C ARG A 263 8.03 5.17 -11.83
N GLU A 264 8.46 4.35 -12.79
CA GLU A 264 9.87 3.92 -12.91
C GLU A 264 10.81 5.11 -13.13
N GLN A 265 10.41 6.06 -13.97
CA GLN A 265 11.17 7.26 -14.21
C GLN A 265 11.29 8.12 -12.94
N LEU A 266 10.19 8.35 -12.23
CA LEU A 266 10.16 9.12 -10.99
C LEU A 266 10.99 8.46 -9.87
N GLU A 267 10.93 7.14 -9.75
CA GLU A 267 11.79 6.38 -8.84
C GLU A 267 13.27 6.56 -9.18
N SER A 268 13.62 6.47 -10.47
CA SER A 268 14.99 6.72 -10.97
C SER A 268 15.43 8.15 -10.72
N ASP A 269 14.55 9.14 -10.89
CA ASP A 269 14.85 10.55 -10.67
C ASP A 269 15.12 10.84 -9.18
N LEU A 270 14.32 10.25 -8.28
CA LEU A 270 14.56 10.37 -6.84
C LEU A 270 15.85 9.65 -6.42
N LEU A 271 16.12 8.44 -6.94
CA LEU A 271 17.35 7.70 -6.68
C LEU A 271 18.60 8.49 -7.12
N GLY A 272 18.51 9.15 -8.27
CA GLY A 272 19.59 9.97 -8.83
C GLY A 272 19.67 11.40 -8.26
N ASN A 273 18.87 11.75 -7.24
CA ASN A 273 18.75 13.10 -6.70
C ASN A 273 18.43 14.17 -7.77
N ARG A 274 17.69 13.79 -8.82
CA ARG A 274 17.25 14.71 -9.89
C ARG A 274 15.99 15.49 -9.52
N VAL A 275 15.28 15.05 -8.50
CA VAL A 275 14.14 15.77 -7.90
C VAL A 275 14.37 15.95 -6.40
N LYS A 276 13.88 17.05 -5.85
CA LYS A 276 13.98 17.35 -4.41
C LYS A 276 13.12 16.41 -3.59
N ALA A 277 11.90 16.12 -4.06
CA ALA A 277 11.03 15.17 -3.38
C ALA A 277 9.99 14.56 -4.32
N LEU A 278 9.52 13.33 -3.98
CA LEU A 278 8.27 12.80 -4.49
C LEU A 278 7.15 13.07 -3.47
N VAL A 279 6.07 13.66 -3.94
CA VAL A 279 4.83 13.82 -3.18
C VAL A 279 3.97 12.59 -3.45
N ALA A 280 3.87 11.71 -2.45
CA ALA A 280 3.38 10.35 -2.67
C ALA A 280 2.24 9.96 -1.73
N THR A 281 1.41 9.03 -2.18
CA THR A 281 0.58 8.23 -1.27
C THR A 281 1.35 7.01 -0.80
N SER A 282 0.72 6.12 -0.02
CA SER A 282 1.27 4.79 0.33
C SER A 282 1.67 3.93 -0.88
N ALA A 283 1.34 4.36 -2.11
CA ALA A 283 1.79 3.70 -3.36
C ALA A 283 3.32 3.73 -3.53
N LEU A 284 4.01 4.78 -3.05
CA LEU A 284 5.47 4.77 -2.88
C LEU A 284 5.77 4.10 -1.52
N GLY A 285 5.40 2.85 -1.47
CA GLY A 285 5.43 2.04 -0.27
C GLY A 285 6.57 1.04 -0.27
N MET A 286 6.30 -0.18 0.17
CA MET A 286 7.25 -1.29 0.23
C MET A 286 8.06 -1.40 -1.06
N GLY A 287 9.33 -1.77 -0.92
CA GLY A 287 10.20 -2.05 -2.07
C GLY A 287 10.98 -0.88 -2.67
N PHE A 288 10.63 0.36 -2.38
CA PHE A 288 11.49 1.49 -2.77
C PHE A 288 12.61 1.65 -1.74
N ASP A 289 13.85 1.62 -2.19
CA ASP A 289 15.05 1.74 -1.36
C ASP A 289 15.96 2.84 -1.90
N LYS A 290 16.10 3.91 -1.12
CA LYS A 290 17.07 4.99 -1.35
C LYS A 290 17.90 5.15 -0.09
N PRO A 291 19.17 4.70 -0.10
CA PRO A 291 20.02 4.69 1.09
C PRO A 291 20.26 6.08 1.70
N ASP A 292 20.40 7.09 0.87
CA ASP A 292 20.70 8.49 1.23
C ASP A 292 19.45 9.39 1.31
N LEU A 293 18.25 8.82 1.57
CA LEU A 293 17.03 9.60 1.74
C LEU A 293 17.13 10.49 2.99
N GLY A 294 17.17 11.81 2.79
CA GLY A 294 17.48 12.79 3.84
C GLY A 294 16.27 13.17 4.69
N PHE A 295 15.05 13.07 4.16
CA PHE A 295 13.84 13.43 4.90
C PHE A 295 12.60 12.67 4.46
N VAL A 296 11.65 12.60 5.40
CA VAL A 296 10.27 12.15 5.16
C VAL A 296 9.32 13.13 5.85
N ILE A 297 8.38 13.69 5.10
CA ILE A 297 7.31 14.55 5.63
C ILE A 297 5.98 13.86 5.45
N HIS A 298 5.09 13.98 6.42
CA HIS A 298 3.70 13.55 6.31
C HIS A 298 2.78 14.76 6.37
N LEU A 299 2.06 15.03 5.29
CA LEU A 299 0.92 15.94 5.28
C LEU A 299 -0.36 15.13 5.55
N GLY A 300 -0.76 15.12 6.82
CA GLY A 300 -1.74 14.21 7.38
C GLY A 300 -1.11 12.94 7.97
N ALA A 301 -1.64 12.48 9.09
CA ALA A 301 -1.16 11.30 9.79
C ALA A 301 -1.73 10.02 9.16
N PRO A 302 -0.92 8.96 8.93
CA PRO A 302 -1.48 7.64 8.62
C PRO A 302 -2.32 7.11 9.78
N ALA A 303 -3.20 6.15 9.49
CA ALA A 303 -4.17 5.63 10.46
C ALA A 303 -3.54 4.77 11.58
N SER A 304 -2.24 4.49 11.51
CA SER A 304 -1.56 3.55 12.40
C SER A 304 -0.12 3.98 12.66
N PRO A 305 0.38 3.91 13.92
CA PRO A 305 1.81 4.07 14.23
C PRO A 305 2.70 3.05 13.51
N ILE A 306 2.19 1.85 13.24
CA ILE A 306 2.91 0.80 12.53
C ILE A 306 3.12 1.21 11.07
N ALA A 307 2.07 1.66 10.38
CA ALA A 307 2.17 2.20 9.02
C ALA A 307 3.07 3.43 8.96
N TYR A 308 2.99 4.31 9.96
CA TYR A 308 3.87 5.46 10.09
C TYR A 308 5.35 5.03 10.22
N TYR A 309 5.65 4.11 11.14
CA TYR A 309 7.02 3.59 11.32
C TYR A 309 7.58 2.96 10.03
N GLN A 310 6.77 2.24 9.28
CA GLN A 310 7.17 1.65 8.00
C GLN A 310 7.56 2.73 6.96
N GLN A 311 6.80 3.82 6.91
CA GLN A 311 7.05 4.93 5.97
C GLN A 311 8.29 5.73 6.38
N VAL A 312 8.42 6.09 7.63
CA VAL A 312 9.58 6.85 8.13
C VAL A 312 10.87 6.04 8.10
N GLY A 313 10.79 4.71 8.24
CA GLY A 313 11.90 3.79 8.15
C GLY A 313 12.60 3.73 6.78
N ARG A 314 12.11 4.48 5.78
CA ARG A 314 12.77 4.66 4.48
C ARG A 314 13.93 5.62 4.53
N ALA A 315 13.82 6.66 5.38
CA ALA A 315 14.86 7.65 5.55
C ALA A 315 16.04 7.13 6.40
N GLY A 316 17.19 7.74 6.26
CA GLY A 316 18.32 7.55 7.16
C GLY A 316 18.96 6.18 7.13
N ARG A 317 18.94 5.44 6.01
CA ARG A 317 19.52 4.10 5.95
C ARG A 317 21.05 4.11 5.89
N SER A 318 21.60 5.06 5.15
CA SER A 318 23.05 5.26 4.99
C SER A 318 23.50 6.69 5.29
N THR A 319 22.62 7.50 5.88
CA THR A 319 22.92 8.85 6.35
C THR A 319 23.03 8.87 7.86
N ALA A 320 23.88 9.73 8.40
CA ALA A 320 24.03 9.91 9.85
C ALA A 320 22.75 10.51 10.49
N SER A 321 22.00 11.29 9.72
CA SER A 321 20.79 12.00 10.16
C SER A 321 19.77 12.07 9.04
N ALA A 322 18.50 11.89 9.38
CA ALA A 322 17.38 12.13 8.49
C ALA A 322 16.21 12.77 9.25
N GLN A 323 15.57 13.77 8.64
CA GLN A 323 14.48 14.50 9.26
C GLN A 323 13.15 13.81 8.98
N VAL A 324 12.37 13.56 10.02
CA VAL A 324 11.03 12.97 9.91
C VAL A 324 10.03 13.92 10.55
N ILE A 325 9.13 14.46 9.74
CA ILE A 325 8.22 15.51 10.16
C ILE A 325 6.79 15.09 9.91
N LEU A 326 5.97 15.09 10.95
CA LEU A 326 4.54 14.83 10.87
C LEU A 326 3.76 16.15 11.04
N LEU A 327 2.91 16.44 10.07
CA LEU A 327 1.97 17.58 10.06
C LEU A 327 0.54 17.00 10.12
N PRO A 328 0.03 16.67 11.30
CA PRO A 328 -1.30 16.07 11.42
C PRO A 328 -2.41 17.09 11.10
N GLY A 329 -3.55 16.58 10.62
CA GLY A 329 -4.73 17.37 10.31
C GLY A 329 -5.98 16.90 11.05
N ALA A 330 -6.89 17.82 11.35
CA ALA A 330 -8.18 17.46 11.91
C ALA A 330 -9.00 16.55 10.98
N GLU A 331 -8.81 16.73 9.67
CA GLU A 331 -9.45 15.94 8.60
C GLU A 331 -8.94 14.50 8.48
N ASP A 332 -7.82 14.15 9.10
CA ASP A 332 -7.23 12.81 9.03
C ASP A 332 -8.22 11.74 9.51
N ARG A 333 -8.97 12.03 10.57
CA ARG A 333 -9.99 11.13 11.12
C ARG A 333 -11.11 10.80 10.13
N ASP A 334 -11.56 11.79 9.38
CA ASP A 334 -12.61 11.61 8.37
C ASP A 334 -12.11 10.74 7.21
N ILE A 335 -10.84 10.95 6.81
CA ILE A 335 -10.19 10.16 5.77
C ILE A 335 -10.02 8.71 6.24
N TRP A 336 -9.59 8.49 7.48
CA TRP A 336 -9.50 7.14 8.06
C TRP A 336 -10.86 6.44 8.14
N ALA A 337 -11.89 7.17 8.59
CA ALA A 337 -13.26 6.65 8.64
C ALA A 337 -13.78 6.25 7.25
N TYR A 338 -13.51 7.07 6.24
CA TYR A 338 -13.84 6.73 4.86
C TYR A 338 -13.16 5.43 4.41
N PHE A 339 -11.84 5.30 4.59
CA PHE A 339 -11.13 4.06 4.23
C PHE A 339 -11.61 2.84 5.01
N ALA A 340 -11.93 3.00 6.28
CA ALA A 340 -12.51 1.93 7.09
C ALA A 340 -13.88 1.49 6.56
N SER A 341 -14.74 2.43 6.13
CA SER A 341 -16.09 2.16 5.60
C SER A 341 -16.08 1.37 4.28
N VAL A 342 -14.99 1.46 3.52
CA VAL A 342 -14.84 0.74 2.25
C VAL A 342 -13.99 -0.53 2.36
N ALA A 343 -13.58 -0.92 3.56
CA ALA A 343 -12.64 -2.03 3.75
C ALA A 343 -13.25 -3.39 3.35
N PHE A 344 -14.31 -3.83 4.00
CA PHE A 344 -15.01 -5.06 3.63
C PHE A 344 -16.53 -4.86 3.68
N PRO A 345 -17.31 -5.35 2.69
CA PRO A 345 -18.76 -5.15 2.66
C PRO A 345 -19.50 -5.94 3.74
N SER A 346 -20.72 -5.50 4.02
CA SER A 346 -21.63 -6.21 4.92
C SER A 346 -22.00 -7.60 4.41
N GLU A 347 -22.41 -8.49 5.31
CA GLU A 347 -22.87 -9.84 4.97
C GLU A 347 -23.90 -9.86 3.84
N ALA A 348 -24.89 -8.96 3.87
CA ALA A 348 -25.93 -8.88 2.84
C ALA A 348 -25.36 -8.65 1.45
N LEU A 349 -24.38 -7.75 1.31
CA LEU A 349 -23.72 -7.48 0.02
C LEU A 349 -22.86 -8.67 -0.43
N VAL A 350 -22.15 -9.32 0.49
CA VAL A 350 -21.34 -10.51 0.16
C VAL A 350 -22.22 -11.68 -0.27
N ARG A 351 -23.34 -11.93 0.42
CA ARG A 351 -24.31 -12.95 0.00
C ARG A 351 -24.87 -12.68 -1.38
N LYS A 352 -25.22 -11.41 -1.67
CA LYS A 352 -25.65 -11.03 -3.01
C LYS A 352 -24.60 -11.33 -4.09
N VAL A 353 -23.31 -11.20 -3.79
CA VAL A 353 -22.23 -11.59 -4.72
C VAL A 353 -22.23 -13.10 -4.95
N ILE A 354 -22.42 -13.91 -3.91
CA ILE A 354 -22.48 -15.38 -4.03
C ILE A 354 -23.71 -15.80 -4.83
N ASP A 355 -24.86 -15.21 -4.55
CA ASP A 355 -26.16 -15.57 -5.16
C ASP A 355 -26.22 -15.28 -6.67
N VAL A 356 -25.47 -14.29 -7.17
CA VAL A 356 -25.41 -13.99 -8.62
C VAL A 356 -24.38 -14.82 -9.38
N LEU A 357 -23.56 -15.60 -8.69
CA LEU A 357 -22.56 -16.49 -9.29
C LEU A 357 -23.16 -17.83 -9.67
N GLU A 358 -22.87 -18.29 -10.88
CA GLU A 358 -23.30 -19.57 -11.41
C GLU A 358 -22.22 -20.65 -11.19
N PRO A 359 -22.57 -21.86 -10.75
CA PRO A 359 -21.58 -22.92 -10.52
C PRO A 359 -20.89 -23.45 -11.79
N GLN A 360 -21.58 -23.41 -12.93
CA GLN A 360 -21.13 -24.03 -14.18
C GLN A 360 -20.70 -23.02 -15.24
N ARG A 361 -20.82 -21.72 -14.97
CA ARG A 361 -20.51 -20.68 -15.94
C ARG A 361 -19.60 -19.63 -15.36
N ALA A 362 -18.41 -19.51 -15.94
CA ALA A 362 -17.47 -18.46 -15.56
C ALA A 362 -18.05 -17.06 -15.86
N GLN A 363 -18.06 -16.18 -14.86
CA GLN A 363 -18.53 -14.81 -14.98
C GLN A 363 -17.39 -13.85 -14.68
N SER A 364 -17.07 -12.95 -15.62
CA SER A 364 -16.05 -11.93 -15.39
C SER A 364 -16.48 -10.93 -14.32
N THR A 365 -15.52 -10.31 -13.62
CA THR A 365 -15.83 -9.24 -12.64
C THR A 365 -16.66 -8.14 -13.27
N ALA A 366 -16.36 -7.79 -14.52
CA ALA A 366 -17.11 -6.78 -15.26
C ALA A 366 -18.58 -7.19 -15.56
N ALA A 367 -18.86 -8.50 -15.69
CA ALA A 367 -20.22 -9.02 -15.86
C ALA A 367 -20.99 -9.09 -14.54
N LEU A 368 -20.30 -9.19 -13.42
CA LEU A 368 -20.89 -9.21 -12.08
C LEU A 368 -21.15 -7.80 -11.53
N GLU A 369 -20.31 -6.82 -11.87
CA GLU A 369 -20.36 -5.44 -11.38
C GLU A 369 -21.79 -4.82 -11.46
N PRO A 370 -22.52 -4.90 -12.59
CA PRO A 370 -23.87 -4.34 -12.68
C PRO A 370 -24.95 -5.11 -11.92
N LEU A 371 -24.66 -6.30 -11.38
CA LEU A 371 -25.62 -7.15 -10.67
C LEU A 371 -25.54 -6.96 -9.15
N VAL A 372 -24.51 -6.26 -8.67
CA VAL A 372 -24.22 -6.06 -7.25
C VAL A 372 -23.94 -4.59 -6.98
N ASP A 373 -24.21 -4.14 -5.75
CA ASP A 373 -24.01 -2.74 -5.34
C ASP A 373 -22.57 -2.50 -4.86
N LEU A 374 -21.60 -2.90 -5.68
CA LEU A 374 -20.16 -2.78 -5.37
C LEU A 374 -19.42 -2.27 -6.59
N GLY A 375 -18.60 -1.25 -6.40
CA GLY A 375 -17.64 -0.85 -7.43
C GLY A 375 -16.60 -1.94 -7.68
N ARG A 376 -16.02 -1.97 -8.88
CA ARG A 376 -15.16 -3.03 -9.40
C ARG A 376 -14.05 -3.48 -8.43
N SER A 377 -13.27 -2.54 -7.90
CA SER A 377 -12.16 -2.87 -6.99
C SER A 377 -12.62 -3.55 -5.70
N ARG A 378 -13.78 -3.11 -5.19
CA ARG A 378 -14.38 -3.69 -3.97
C ARG A 378 -14.96 -5.07 -4.25
N LEU A 379 -15.59 -5.26 -5.41
CA LEU A 379 -16.07 -6.57 -5.86
C LEU A 379 -14.90 -7.55 -6.07
N GLU A 380 -13.80 -7.13 -6.69
CA GLU A 380 -12.61 -7.95 -6.86
C GLU A 380 -12.02 -8.40 -5.51
N MET A 381 -11.97 -7.52 -4.53
CA MET A 381 -11.53 -7.86 -3.18
C MET A 381 -12.44 -8.92 -2.52
N VAL A 382 -13.75 -8.75 -2.61
CA VAL A 382 -14.72 -9.73 -2.08
C VAL A 382 -14.54 -11.09 -2.73
N LEU A 383 -14.46 -11.12 -4.06
CA LEU A 383 -14.28 -12.35 -4.83
C LEU A 383 -12.97 -13.08 -4.45
N LYS A 384 -11.88 -12.35 -4.20
CA LYS A 384 -10.62 -12.91 -3.73
C LYS A 384 -10.73 -13.52 -2.33
N VAL A 385 -11.40 -12.83 -1.40
CA VAL A 385 -11.65 -13.37 -0.05
C VAL A 385 -12.49 -14.64 -0.13
N LEU A 386 -13.58 -14.61 -0.91
CA LEU A 386 -14.46 -15.76 -1.09
C LEU A 386 -13.78 -16.96 -1.80
N ASP A 387 -12.81 -16.70 -2.69
CA ASP A 387 -12.01 -17.75 -3.34
C ASP A 387 -11.07 -18.43 -2.34
N VAL A 388 -10.50 -17.67 -1.42
CA VAL A 388 -9.68 -18.23 -0.32
C VAL A 388 -10.54 -18.97 0.68
N ASP A 389 -11.73 -18.47 0.99
CA ASP A 389 -12.69 -19.14 1.89
C ASP A 389 -13.36 -20.37 1.23
N GLY A 390 -13.17 -20.59 -0.08
CA GLY A 390 -13.67 -21.75 -0.81
C GLY A 390 -15.11 -21.64 -1.31
N ALA A 391 -15.84 -20.55 -1.05
CA ALA A 391 -17.21 -20.34 -1.52
C ALA A 391 -17.29 -20.03 -3.02
N VAL A 392 -16.24 -19.44 -3.55
CA VAL A 392 -16.09 -19.06 -4.95
C VAL A 392 -14.77 -19.60 -5.46
N ARG A 393 -14.65 -19.85 -6.77
CA ARG A 393 -13.39 -20.27 -7.40
C ARG A 393 -13.08 -19.41 -8.61
N ARG A 394 -11.86 -18.90 -8.68
CA ARG A 394 -11.35 -18.26 -9.87
C ARG A 394 -10.98 -19.30 -10.92
N VAL A 395 -11.49 -19.15 -12.13
CA VAL A 395 -11.26 -20.05 -13.28
C VAL A 395 -10.89 -19.21 -14.51
N LYS A 396 -10.46 -19.90 -15.59
CA LYS A 396 -10.23 -19.20 -16.87
C LYS A 396 -11.55 -18.55 -17.35
N GLY A 397 -11.51 -17.26 -17.56
CA GLY A 397 -12.68 -16.47 -17.99
C GLY A 397 -13.45 -15.78 -16.86
N GLY A 398 -13.18 -16.05 -15.58
CA GLY A 398 -13.85 -15.36 -14.47
C GLY A 398 -13.96 -16.14 -13.18
N TRP A 399 -15.13 -16.12 -12.59
CA TRP A 399 -15.45 -16.66 -11.27
C TRP A 399 -16.66 -17.59 -11.36
N VAL A 400 -16.66 -18.63 -10.55
CA VAL A 400 -17.77 -19.59 -10.39
C VAL A 400 -18.09 -19.80 -8.92
N ALA A 401 -19.36 -20.04 -8.59
CA ALA A 401 -19.72 -20.53 -7.25
C ALA A 401 -19.27 -21.99 -7.10
N THR A 402 -18.76 -22.35 -5.92
CA THR A 402 -18.37 -23.74 -5.63
C THR A 402 -19.53 -24.58 -5.09
N GLY A 403 -20.59 -23.95 -4.63
CA GLY A 403 -21.69 -24.61 -3.91
C GLY A 403 -21.34 -24.94 -2.45
N GLN A 404 -20.15 -24.64 -1.98
CA GLN A 404 -19.81 -24.82 -0.57
C GLN A 404 -20.51 -23.77 0.30
N PRO A 405 -21.03 -24.15 1.48
CA PRO A 405 -21.65 -23.21 2.39
C PRO A 405 -20.62 -22.20 2.87
N TRP A 406 -20.99 -20.93 2.86
CA TRP A 406 -20.17 -19.84 3.37
C TRP A 406 -20.85 -19.16 4.55
N ALA A 407 -20.09 -18.94 5.60
CA ALA A 407 -20.54 -18.21 6.78
C ALA A 407 -19.75 -16.89 6.93
N TYR A 408 -20.49 -15.81 7.19
CA TYR A 408 -19.87 -14.52 7.48
C TYR A 408 -19.24 -14.57 8.88
N ASP A 409 -17.92 -14.44 8.96
CA ASP A 409 -17.21 -14.44 10.23
C ASP A 409 -17.28 -13.06 10.88
N GLU A 410 -18.44 -12.74 11.45
CA GLU A 410 -18.71 -11.47 12.11
C GLU A 410 -17.72 -11.20 13.27
N GLN A 411 -17.34 -12.25 14.00
CA GLN A 411 -16.40 -12.11 15.13
C GLN A 411 -15.02 -11.66 14.64
N ARG A 412 -14.54 -12.22 13.53
CA ARG A 412 -13.29 -11.83 12.88
C ARG A 412 -13.35 -10.38 12.42
N TYR A 413 -14.40 -9.97 11.70
CA TYR A 413 -14.51 -8.61 11.20
C TYR A 413 -14.66 -7.56 12.31
N ARG A 414 -15.38 -7.88 13.38
CA ARG A 414 -15.43 -7.02 14.58
C ARG A 414 -14.04 -6.86 15.21
N LYS A 415 -13.30 -7.94 15.40
CA LYS A 415 -11.94 -7.89 15.96
C LYS A 415 -11.01 -7.03 15.09
N LEU A 416 -11.09 -7.14 13.75
CA LEU A 416 -10.31 -6.32 12.83
C LEU A 416 -10.66 -4.83 12.95
N ASP A 417 -11.95 -4.51 13.07
CA ASP A 417 -12.41 -3.13 13.26
C ASP A 417 -11.94 -2.55 14.61
N ASP A 418 -12.04 -3.32 15.68
CA ASP A 418 -11.54 -2.92 17.00
C ASP A 418 -10.02 -2.69 17.01
N ALA A 419 -9.25 -3.55 16.30
CA ALA A 419 -7.82 -3.38 16.15
C ALA A 419 -7.49 -2.08 15.40
N ARG A 420 -8.16 -1.80 14.28
CA ARG A 420 -8.01 -0.54 13.54
C ARG A 420 -8.33 0.68 14.38
N ARG A 421 -9.42 0.65 15.13
CA ARG A 421 -9.78 1.74 16.05
C ARG A 421 -8.73 1.93 17.14
N SER A 422 -8.14 0.85 17.65
CA SER A 422 -7.05 0.91 18.63
C SER A 422 -5.80 1.57 18.02
N GLU A 423 -5.41 1.19 16.82
CA GLU A 423 -4.27 1.80 16.10
C GLU A 423 -4.52 3.28 15.77
N GLN A 424 -5.72 3.65 15.35
CA GLN A 424 -6.09 5.05 15.12
C GLN A 424 -5.99 5.88 16.41
N ARG A 425 -6.45 5.34 17.55
CA ARG A 425 -6.28 6.01 18.85
C ARG A 425 -4.80 6.16 19.21
N ALA A 426 -4.01 5.10 19.06
CA ALA A 426 -2.58 5.16 19.30
C ALA A 426 -1.87 6.19 18.40
N MET A 427 -2.33 6.38 17.14
CA MET A 427 -1.79 7.42 16.27
C MET A 427 -2.17 8.83 16.73
N LEU A 428 -3.36 9.03 17.29
CA LEU A 428 -3.75 10.31 17.92
C LEU A 428 -2.92 10.58 19.18
N ASP A 429 -2.71 9.56 20.00
CA ASP A 429 -1.88 9.65 21.20
C ASP A 429 -0.42 9.99 20.83
N TYR A 430 0.11 9.41 19.75
CA TYR A 430 1.44 9.74 19.24
C TYR A 430 1.60 11.22 18.87
N GLN A 431 0.55 11.84 18.34
CA GLN A 431 0.58 13.25 17.93
C GLN A 431 0.72 14.21 19.12
N THR A 432 0.26 13.81 20.28
CA THR A 432 0.18 14.66 21.48
C THR A 432 1.06 14.17 22.63
N THR A 433 1.69 13.02 22.51
CA THR A 433 2.54 12.46 23.58
C THR A 433 3.68 13.39 23.97
N ALA A 434 3.98 13.45 25.26
CA ALA A 434 5.20 14.05 25.81
C ALA A 434 6.36 13.05 25.95
N GLU A 435 6.11 11.76 25.74
CA GLU A 435 7.12 10.72 25.78
C GLU A 435 8.08 10.79 24.58
N CYS A 436 9.21 10.10 24.68
CA CYS A 436 10.09 9.90 23.53
C CYS A 436 9.33 9.29 22.36
N ARG A 437 9.32 9.99 21.21
CA ARG A 437 8.56 9.54 20.01
C ARG A 437 9.05 8.19 19.48
N MET A 438 10.35 7.94 19.50
CA MET A 438 10.90 6.66 19.06
C MET A 438 10.51 5.53 20.01
N ALA A 439 10.57 5.75 21.32
CA ALA A 439 10.13 4.76 22.30
C ALA A 439 8.64 4.47 22.19
N PHE A 440 7.80 5.48 21.89
CA PHE A 440 6.38 5.28 21.61
C PHE A 440 6.15 4.34 20.43
N LEU A 441 6.81 4.59 19.29
CA LEU A 441 6.69 3.75 18.09
C LEU A 441 7.20 2.33 18.33
N ARG A 442 8.35 2.18 19.00
CA ARG A 442 8.92 0.87 19.35
C ARG A 442 7.96 0.06 20.23
N ARG A 443 7.28 0.71 21.18
CA ARG A 443 6.27 0.06 22.03
C ARG A 443 5.05 -0.44 21.23
N GLN A 444 4.59 0.33 20.23
CA GLN A 444 3.48 -0.08 19.36
C GLN A 444 3.82 -1.30 18.48
N LEU A 445 5.10 -1.59 18.34
CA LEU A 445 5.63 -2.72 17.58
C LEU A 445 6.13 -3.86 18.50
N ASP A 446 5.88 -3.75 19.81
CA ASP A 446 6.33 -4.73 20.81
C ASP A 446 7.83 -5.05 20.67
N ASP A 447 8.67 -4.00 20.54
CA ASP A 447 10.12 -4.12 20.35
C ASP A 447 10.76 -4.80 21.58
N PRO A 448 11.38 -5.99 21.39
CA PRO A 448 11.93 -6.75 22.51
C PRO A 448 13.14 -6.08 23.18
N GLU A 449 13.81 -5.15 22.50
CA GLU A 449 14.98 -4.44 23.03
C GLU A 449 14.60 -3.10 23.67
N LEU A 450 13.30 -2.74 23.73
CA LEU A 450 12.87 -1.53 24.40
C LEU A 450 12.87 -1.72 25.92
N VAL A 451 13.89 -1.19 26.58
CA VAL A 451 13.91 -1.08 28.05
C VAL A 451 13.07 0.13 28.47
N GLY A 452 12.21 -0.05 29.46
CA GLY A 452 11.25 0.98 29.87
C GLY A 452 11.91 2.33 30.20
N GLY A 453 11.36 3.41 29.63
CA GLY A 453 11.79 4.78 29.92
C GLY A 453 12.96 5.30 29.09
N GLU A 454 13.46 4.57 28.08
CA GLU A 454 14.55 5.04 27.23
C GLU A 454 14.15 6.26 26.40
N ALA A 455 14.98 7.32 26.52
CA ALA A 455 14.91 8.51 25.66
C ALA A 455 15.88 8.35 24.48
N CYS A 456 15.40 8.57 23.24
CA CYS A 456 16.28 8.47 22.07
C CYS A 456 17.27 9.64 21.94
N GLY A 457 17.07 10.73 22.71
CA GLY A 457 17.92 11.92 22.72
C GLY A 457 17.85 12.81 21.47
N ARG A 458 17.04 12.44 20.46
CA ARG A 458 17.05 13.09 19.13
C ARG A 458 15.70 13.51 18.57
N CYS A 459 14.59 13.00 19.09
CA CYS A 459 13.25 13.49 18.71
C CYS A 459 12.93 14.84 19.36
N ASP A 460 11.91 15.53 18.90
CA ASP A 460 11.50 16.84 19.43
C ASP A 460 11.15 16.83 20.93
N ASN A 461 10.58 15.72 21.44
CA ASN A 461 10.30 15.56 22.86
C ASN A 461 11.57 15.34 23.72
N CYS A 462 12.64 14.81 23.14
CA CYS A 462 13.89 14.57 23.87
C CYS A 462 14.88 15.75 23.75
N ALA A 463 15.01 16.31 22.53
CA ALA A 463 16.01 17.33 22.20
C ALA A 463 15.43 18.76 22.14
N GLY A 464 14.11 18.92 22.30
CA GLY A 464 13.41 20.16 22.11
C GLY A 464 12.88 20.34 20.68
N ALA A 465 11.88 21.22 20.52
CA ALA A 465 11.25 21.49 19.23
C ALA A 465 12.25 22.09 18.24
N ARG A 466 12.48 21.38 17.14
CA ARG A 466 13.39 21.82 16.06
C ARG A 466 12.71 22.75 15.08
N TYR A 467 11.41 22.60 14.89
CA TYR A 467 10.62 23.33 13.91
C TYR A 467 9.57 24.20 14.59
N SER A 468 9.45 25.47 14.13
CA SER A 468 8.34 26.34 14.47
C SER A 468 7.16 26.05 13.54
N GLY A 469 5.95 26.10 14.05
CA GLY A 469 4.72 26.05 13.23
C GLY A 469 4.37 27.38 12.54
N GLN A 470 5.22 28.41 12.65
CA GLN A 470 4.99 29.70 12.02
C GLN A 470 5.27 29.65 10.52
N VAL A 471 4.43 30.28 9.75
CA VAL A 471 4.55 30.42 8.28
C VAL A 471 4.28 31.84 7.91
N ASP A 472 5.02 32.37 6.94
CA ASP A 472 4.79 33.68 6.39
C ASP A 472 3.40 33.78 5.76
N SER A 473 2.69 34.89 6.04
CA SER A 473 1.31 35.08 5.58
C SER A 473 1.19 35.10 4.05
N SER A 474 2.15 35.64 3.36
CA SER A 474 2.12 35.71 1.88
C SER A 474 2.21 34.30 1.26
N THR A 475 3.00 33.42 1.84
CA THR A 475 3.10 32.02 1.41
C THR A 475 1.81 31.25 1.71
N VAL A 476 1.17 31.54 2.86
CA VAL A 476 -0.13 30.96 3.20
C VAL A 476 -1.22 31.44 2.23
N ASP A 477 -1.26 32.73 1.92
CA ASP A 477 -2.24 33.32 1.00
C ASP A 477 -2.10 32.71 -0.41
N ALA A 478 -0.87 32.57 -0.91
CA ALA A 478 -0.60 31.93 -2.19
C ALA A 478 -1.04 30.44 -2.21
N ALA A 479 -0.74 29.72 -1.14
CA ALA A 479 -1.17 28.33 -0.99
C ALA A 479 -2.70 28.22 -0.91
N GLN A 480 -3.35 29.11 -0.18
CA GLN A 480 -4.81 29.13 -0.05
C GLN A 480 -5.48 29.45 -1.37
N GLU A 481 -5.01 30.46 -2.11
CA GLU A 481 -5.52 30.82 -3.43
C GLU A 481 -5.40 29.62 -4.39
N ARG A 482 -4.25 28.96 -4.41
CA ARG A 482 -4.00 27.81 -5.29
C ARG A 482 -4.89 26.63 -4.97
N LEU A 483 -4.98 26.24 -3.69
CA LEU A 483 -5.77 25.11 -3.23
C LEU A 483 -7.29 25.35 -3.32
N GLN A 484 -7.72 26.60 -3.22
CA GLN A 484 -9.14 26.98 -3.35
C GLN A 484 -9.56 27.28 -4.79
N ARG A 485 -8.66 27.17 -5.78
CA ARG A 485 -9.04 27.33 -7.19
C ARG A 485 -10.01 26.22 -7.60
N PRO A 486 -11.29 26.52 -7.91
CA PRO A 486 -12.25 25.52 -8.30
C PRO A 486 -12.01 25.05 -9.74
N GLY A 487 -12.51 23.86 -10.11
CA GLY A 487 -12.50 23.43 -11.50
C GLY A 487 -11.69 22.15 -11.77
N ALA A 488 -11.75 21.19 -10.87
CA ALA A 488 -11.14 19.87 -11.12
C ALA A 488 -11.78 19.19 -12.34
N GLU A 489 -10.94 18.62 -13.20
CA GLU A 489 -11.39 17.98 -14.45
C GLU A 489 -11.95 16.56 -14.20
N LEU A 490 -13.05 16.24 -14.90
CA LEU A 490 -13.64 14.92 -14.99
C LEU A 490 -13.46 14.38 -16.41
N SER A 491 -12.63 13.35 -16.56
CA SER A 491 -12.46 12.69 -17.84
C SER A 491 -13.72 11.90 -18.21
N PRO A 492 -14.22 12.01 -19.44
CA PRO A 492 -15.37 11.24 -19.89
C PRO A 492 -15.02 9.75 -19.96
N ARG A 493 -16.02 8.91 -19.73
CA ARG A 493 -15.88 7.47 -19.90
C ARG A 493 -15.66 7.14 -21.38
N ARG A 494 -14.63 6.34 -21.69
CA ARG A 494 -14.25 6.00 -23.06
C ARG A 494 -14.82 4.68 -23.58
N GLN A 495 -15.39 3.86 -22.67
CA GLN A 495 -15.95 2.55 -23.01
C GLN A 495 -17.25 2.34 -22.26
N TRP A 496 -18.21 1.72 -22.93
CA TRP A 496 -19.45 1.28 -22.30
C TRP A 496 -19.15 0.23 -21.23
N PRO A 497 -19.89 0.24 -20.11
CA PRO A 497 -19.77 -0.82 -19.11
C PRO A 497 -20.03 -2.19 -19.75
N THR A 498 -19.18 -3.17 -19.43
CA THR A 498 -19.45 -4.55 -19.79
C THR A 498 -20.68 -5.05 -19.03
N GLY A 499 -21.62 -5.67 -19.73
CA GLY A 499 -22.87 -6.15 -19.13
C GLY A 499 -24.09 -5.28 -19.39
N MET A 500 -23.99 -4.18 -20.14
CA MET A 500 -25.13 -3.35 -20.56
C MET A 500 -26.24 -4.17 -21.23
N ALA A 501 -25.88 -5.17 -22.05
CA ALA A 501 -26.83 -6.08 -22.68
C ALA A 501 -27.69 -6.87 -21.68
N LYS A 502 -27.17 -7.18 -20.47
CA LYS A 502 -27.94 -7.83 -19.40
C LYS A 502 -29.02 -6.92 -18.79
N LEU A 503 -28.85 -5.61 -18.95
CA LEU A 503 -29.81 -4.58 -18.55
C LEU A 503 -30.79 -4.21 -19.70
N GLY A 504 -30.79 -4.96 -20.80
CA GLY A 504 -31.59 -4.68 -21.99
C GLY A 504 -31.08 -3.53 -22.85
N ILE A 505 -29.81 -3.11 -22.65
CA ILE A 505 -29.20 -1.99 -23.36
C ILE A 505 -28.09 -2.55 -24.29
N GLU A 506 -28.30 -2.46 -25.60
CA GLU A 506 -27.38 -2.97 -26.63
C GLU A 506 -26.22 -2.00 -26.92
N LEU A 507 -25.49 -1.59 -25.88
CA LEU A 507 -24.31 -0.73 -25.99
C LEU A 507 -23.08 -1.48 -25.48
N SER A 508 -22.03 -1.52 -26.29
CA SER A 508 -20.77 -2.20 -25.95
C SER A 508 -19.57 -1.55 -26.63
N GLY A 509 -18.37 -1.84 -26.15
CA GLY A 509 -17.12 -1.38 -26.74
C GLY A 509 -16.83 0.11 -26.46
N ARG A 510 -16.16 0.76 -27.41
CA ARG A 510 -15.73 2.15 -27.28
C ARG A 510 -16.90 3.11 -27.51
N ILE A 511 -16.99 4.14 -26.67
CA ILE A 511 -17.94 5.25 -26.86
C ILE A 511 -17.36 6.16 -27.94
N SER A 512 -18.02 6.21 -29.12
CA SER A 512 -17.57 6.99 -30.28
C SER A 512 -18.03 8.45 -30.22
N ASP A 513 -19.18 8.69 -29.61
CA ASP A 513 -19.78 10.02 -29.44
C ASP A 513 -20.10 10.21 -27.95
N GLY A 514 -19.04 10.35 -27.16
CA GLY A 514 -19.12 10.53 -25.71
C GLY A 514 -19.25 12.00 -25.32
N PRO A 515 -19.62 12.27 -24.05
CA PRO A 515 -19.68 13.63 -23.54
C PRO A 515 -18.31 14.28 -23.58
N ALA A 516 -18.29 15.60 -23.69
CA ALA A 516 -17.06 16.40 -23.52
C ALA A 516 -16.50 16.23 -22.09
N GLN A 517 -15.27 16.69 -21.90
CA GLN A 517 -14.63 16.69 -20.59
C GLN A 517 -15.47 17.48 -19.58
N GLY A 518 -15.82 16.85 -18.48
CA GLY A 518 -16.55 17.46 -17.38
C GLY A 518 -15.65 18.26 -16.44
N ARG A 519 -16.26 19.11 -15.62
CA ARG A 519 -15.61 19.84 -14.54
C ARG A 519 -16.45 19.80 -13.28
N VAL A 520 -15.77 19.77 -12.12
CA VAL A 520 -16.40 19.86 -10.79
C VAL A 520 -15.72 20.98 -10.00
N ILE A 521 -16.39 21.51 -9.00
CA ILE A 521 -15.78 22.50 -8.08
C ILE A 521 -14.51 21.92 -7.48
N GLY A 522 -14.57 20.69 -7.00
CA GLY A 522 -13.48 19.94 -6.40
C GLY A 522 -13.88 18.50 -6.12
N ARG A 523 -12.95 17.71 -5.63
CA ARG A 523 -13.19 16.33 -5.16
C ARG A 523 -13.32 16.32 -3.64
N LEU A 524 -14.04 15.34 -3.10
CA LEU A 524 -14.18 15.16 -1.65
C LEU A 524 -12.85 14.95 -0.92
N THR A 525 -11.80 14.63 -1.66
CA THR A 525 -10.45 14.36 -1.16
C THR A 525 -9.44 15.48 -1.42
N ASP A 526 -9.85 16.59 -2.03
CA ASP A 526 -9.00 17.74 -2.31
C ASP A 526 -8.60 18.47 -1.01
N LEU A 527 -7.40 19.01 -0.96
CA LEU A 527 -6.90 19.76 0.20
C LEU A 527 -7.68 21.09 0.40
N GLY A 528 -8.15 21.70 -0.68
CA GLY A 528 -8.88 22.98 -0.63
C GLY A 528 -10.38 22.82 -0.41
N TRP A 529 -11.05 22.11 -1.30
CA TRP A 529 -12.52 21.99 -1.33
C TRP A 529 -13.06 20.78 -0.58
N GLY A 530 -12.26 19.75 -0.35
CA GLY A 530 -12.75 18.44 0.13
C GLY A 530 -13.56 18.52 1.42
N THR A 531 -13.08 19.25 2.43
CA THR A 531 -13.79 19.38 3.72
C THR A 531 -15.12 20.12 3.58
N ARG A 532 -15.17 21.18 2.77
CA ARG A 532 -16.41 21.94 2.52
C ARG A 532 -17.45 21.10 1.79
N LEU A 533 -17.02 20.38 0.75
CA LEU A 533 -17.92 19.53 -0.04
C LEU A 533 -18.42 18.34 0.79
N ARG A 534 -17.58 17.70 1.61
CA ARG A 534 -18.03 16.63 2.52
C ARG A 534 -19.08 17.13 3.51
N ARG A 535 -18.88 18.31 4.09
CA ARG A 535 -19.85 18.92 5.00
C ARG A 535 -21.18 19.20 4.30
N LEU A 536 -21.13 19.83 3.13
CA LEU A 536 -22.32 20.13 2.33
C LEU A 536 -23.13 18.86 2.03
N LEU A 537 -22.46 17.77 1.64
CA LEU A 537 -23.10 16.51 1.26
C LEU A 537 -23.52 15.62 2.45
N ALA A 538 -23.03 15.89 3.66
CA ALA A 538 -23.39 15.14 4.87
C ALA A 538 -24.58 15.73 5.63
N GLU A 539 -24.89 17.00 5.41
CA GLU A 539 -26.00 17.70 6.08
C GLU A 539 -27.32 17.48 5.35
N PRO A 540 -28.47 17.59 6.04
CA PRO A 540 -29.77 17.57 5.38
C PRO A 540 -29.84 18.65 4.29
N ASP A 541 -30.74 18.46 3.34
CA ASP A 541 -30.95 19.40 2.24
C ASP A 541 -31.11 20.83 2.74
N GLN A 542 -30.23 21.73 2.27
CA GLN A 542 -30.13 23.11 2.71
C GLN A 542 -29.68 24.03 1.58
N PRO A 543 -29.87 25.36 1.69
CA PRO A 543 -29.38 26.30 0.70
C PRO A 543 -27.88 26.17 0.50
N VAL A 544 -27.44 26.14 -0.76
CA VAL A 544 -26.02 26.06 -1.12
C VAL A 544 -25.29 27.30 -0.58
N PRO A 545 -24.19 27.14 0.20
CA PRO A 545 -23.42 28.26 0.70
C PRO A 545 -22.90 29.18 -0.43
N ALA A 546 -22.82 30.48 -0.17
CA ALA A 546 -22.44 31.45 -1.19
C ALA A 546 -21.07 31.21 -1.80
N ASP A 547 -20.09 30.72 -1.03
CA ASP A 547 -18.76 30.38 -1.52
C ASP A 547 -18.77 29.20 -2.50
N VAL A 548 -19.59 28.19 -2.25
CA VAL A 548 -19.79 27.04 -3.16
C VAL A 548 -20.51 27.49 -4.43
N LEU A 549 -21.53 28.34 -4.32
CA LEU A 549 -22.22 28.91 -5.48
C LEU A 549 -21.26 29.75 -6.35
N ASN A 550 -20.46 30.61 -5.73
CA ASN A 550 -19.47 31.42 -6.43
C ASN A 550 -18.42 30.53 -7.13
N ALA A 551 -17.98 29.44 -6.49
CA ALA A 551 -17.08 28.46 -7.08
C ALA A 551 -17.71 27.77 -8.30
N ALA A 552 -18.98 27.38 -8.22
CA ALA A 552 -19.71 26.80 -9.35
C ALA A 552 -19.78 27.76 -10.54
N VAL A 553 -20.10 29.04 -10.28
CA VAL A 553 -20.12 30.10 -11.30
C VAL A 553 -18.72 30.29 -11.91
N ALA A 554 -17.66 30.29 -11.09
CA ALA A 554 -16.27 30.41 -11.57
C ALA A 554 -15.88 29.22 -12.47
N VAL A 555 -16.27 28.00 -12.11
CA VAL A 555 -16.06 26.80 -12.96
C VAL A 555 -16.77 26.94 -14.29
N LEU A 556 -18.03 27.35 -14.29
CA LEU A 556 -18.80 27.55 -15.52
C LEU A 556 -18.20 28.67 -16.40
N ALA A 557 -17.73 29.74 -15.80
CA ALA A 557 -17.10 30.86 -16.53
C ALA A 557 -15.75 30.45 -17.17
N ALA A 558 -14.98 29.60 -16.47
CA ALA A 558 -13.66 29.13 -16.92
C ALA A 558 -13.71 27.87 -17.79
N TRP A 559 -14.89 27.36 -18.14
CA TRP A 559 -15.04 26.05 -18.82
C TRP A 559 -14.45 26.00 -20.23
N GLY A 560 -14.36 27.17 -20.91
CA GLY A 560 -13.84 27.21 -22.28
C GLY A 560 -14.82 26.59 -23.30
N TRP A 561 -16.12 26.95 -23.20
CA TRP A 561 -17.16 26.44 -24.08
C TRP A 561 -16.86 26.71 -25.56
N GLU A 562 -16.78 25.67 -26.38
CA GLU A 562 -16.79 25.80 -27.84
C GLU A 562 -18.13 26.34 -28.31
N THR A 563 -19.22 25.83 -27.71
CA THR A 563 -20.59 26.31 -27.94
C THR A 563 -21.28 26.41 -26.58
N ARG A 564 -21.89 27.55 -26.28
CA ARG A 564 -22.62 27.73 -25.01
C ARG A 564 -23.81 26.78 -24.94
N PRO A 565 -24.02 26.09 -23.80
CA PRO A 565 -25.16 25.22 -23.63
C PRO A 565 -26.47 26.00 -23.75
N VAL A 566 -27.43 25.45 -24.48
CA VAL A 566 -28.76 26.03 -24.68
C VAL A 566 -29.76 25.57 -23.63
N ALA A 567 -29.44 24.53 -22.88
CA ALA A 567 -30.24 23.98 -21.79
C ALA A 567 -29.36 23.40 -20.68
N VAL A 568 -29.90 23.39 -19.48
CA VAL A 568 -29.33 22.75 -18.30
C VAL A 568 -30.36 21.79 -17.74
N MET A 569 -29.97 20.55 -17.51
CA MET A 569 -30.81 19.54 -16.87
C MET A 569 -30.17 19.12 -15.56
N GLY A 570 -30.95 19.20 -14.48
CA GLY A 570 -30.56 18.62 -13.20
C GLY A 570 -30.69 17.09 -13.23
N LEU A 571 -29.80 16.40 -12.58
CA LEU A 571 -29.93 14.98 -12.26
C LEU A 571 -30.40 14.88 -10.81
N ASP A 572 -31.52 14.17 -10.61
CA ASP A 572 -31.98 13.90 -9.24
C ASP A 572 -30.97 13.04 -8.48
N SER A 573 -30.71 13.41 -7.25
CA SER A 573 -29.85 12.63 -6.34
C SER A 573 -30.72 12.00 -5.26
N ASN A 574 -30.46 10.73 -4.96
CA ASN A 574 -31.16 10.03 -3.86
C ASN A 574 -30.70 10.50 -2.48
N THR A 575 -29.69 11.35 -2.41
CA THR A 575 -29.10 11.85 -1.17
C THR A 575 -29.34 13.34 -0.94
N HIS A 576 -29.72 14.08 -2.00
CA HIS A 576 -30.03 15.52 -1.93
C HIS A 576 -30.95 15.91 -3.08
#